data_cf37796071d6a30e64cbcfda28757571
#
_entry.id   cf37796071d6a30e64cbcfda28757571
#
_cell.length_a   1.000
_cell.length_b   1.000
_cell.length_c   1.000
_cell.angle_alpha   90.00
_cell.angle_beta   90.00
_cell.angle_gamma   90.00
#
_symmetry.space_group_name_H-M   'P 1'
#
loop_
_entity.id
_entity.type
_entity.pdbx_description
1 polymer ?
#
loop_
_entity_poly.entity_id
_entity_poly.type
_entity_poly.pdbx_seq_one_letter_code
_entity_poly.pdbx_strand_id
1 'polypeptide(L)'
;MSEQRDKNLWIFNAGNSFAGNPKWMFEYIIRHHKEIKPVWMCYNADTMNYVHKLGYEAELYRSSKGKDVMKKAGVYVVEMCKEVFQPELSGITVLNLWHGVG
;
A
#
# COMPACT_ATOMS: atom_id res chain seq x y z
N MET A 1 4.10 -4.27 24.77
CA MET A 1 3.00 -4.62 24.27
C MET A 1 2.85 -4.39 22.84
N SER A 2 2.45 -5.29 22.13
CA SER A 2 2.38 -5.10 20.73
C SER A 2 1.14 -4.37 20.38
N GLU A 3 1.25 -3.52 19.42
CA GLU A 3 0.14 -2.81 18.97
C GLU A 3 -0.58 -3.61 17.96
N GLN A 4 -1.88 -3.54 18.02
CA GLN A 4 -2.65 -4.24 17.04
C GLN A 4 -2.66 -3.44 15.78
N ARG A 5 -2.58 -4.12 14.65
CA ARG A 5 -2.68 -3.47 13.38
C ARG A 5 -4.14 -3.21 13.05
N ASP A 6 -4.37 -2.16 12.27
CA ASP A 6 -5.71 -1.79 11.84
C ASP A 6 -6.03 -2.61 10.59
N LYS A 7 -6.93 -3.57 10.72
CA LYS A 7 -7.23 -4.46 9.60
C LYS A 7 -7.99 -3.76 8.48
N ASN A 8 -8.43 -2.54 8.70
CA ASN A 8 -9.07 -1.78 7.63
C ASN A 8 -8.14 -0.78 6.96
N LEU A 9 -6.90 -0.71 7.42
CA LEU A 9 -5.90 0.14 6.78
C LEU A 9 -5.01 -0.74 5.93
N TRP A 10 -5.09 -0.58 4.62
CA TRP A 10 -4.36 -1.41 3.68
C TRP A 10 -3.38 -0.56 2.91
N ILE A 11 -2.15 -1.04 2.74
CA ILE A 11 -1.16 -0.32 1.96
C ILE A 11 -0.85 -1.11 0.69
N PHE A 12 -0.54 -0.38 -0.38
CA PHE A 12 -0.38 -0.94 -1.71
C PHE A 12 0.89 -0.44 -2.34
N ASN A 13 1.50 -1.26 -3.17
CA ASN A 13 2.67 -0.85 -3.95
C ASN A 13 2.82 -1.71 -5.19
N ALA A 14 3.29 -1.09 -6.27
CA ALA A 14 3.59 -1.79 -7.51
C ALA A 14 4.88 -1.26 -8.08
N GLY A 15 5.94 -1.28 -7.27
CA GLY A 15 7.23 -0.76 -7.70
C GLY A 15 7.24 0.76 -7.70
N ASN A 16 7.78 1.33 -8.76
CA ASN A 16 7.96 2.78 -8.82
C ASN A 16 6.80 3.53 -9.44
N SER A 17 5.71 2.87 -9.72
CA SER A 17 4.61 3.56 -10.40
C SER A 17 3.27 3.15 -9.80
N PHE A 18 2.26 3.93 -10.12
CA PHE A 18 0.89 3.63 -9.71
C PHE A 18 0.28 2.87 -10.88
N ALA A 19 0.36 1.56 -10.84
CA ALA A 19 -0.02 0.75 -12.00
C ALA A 19 -0.27 -0.70 -11.59
N GLY A 20 -0.66 -1.51 -12.55
CA GLY A 20 -0.74 -2.95 -12.39
C GLY A 20 -1.94 -3.42 -11.58
N ASN A 21 -1.88 -4.67 -11.17
CA ASN A 21 -2.97 -5.26 -10.40
C ASN A 21 -3.22 -4.56 -9.07
N PRO A 22 -2.19 -4.11 -8.35
CA PRO A 22 -2.47 -3.35 -7.13
C PRO A 22 -3.26 -2.07 -7.38
N LYS A 23 -3.02 -1.41 -8.52
CA LYS A 23 -3.78 -0.21 -8.85
C LYS A 23 -5.26 -0.54 -9.04
N TRP A 24 -5.55 -1.62 -9.76
CA TRP A 24 -6.93 -2.03 -9.99
C TRP A 24 -7.63 -2.34 -8.68
N MET A 25 -6.97 -3.07 -7.81
CA MET A 25 -7.57 -3.41 -6.53
C MET A 25 -7.74 -2.20 -5.66
N PHE A 26 -6.77 -1.29 -5.68
CA PHE A 26 -6.82 -0.04 -4.92
C PHE A 26 -8.07 0.76 -5.30
N GLU A 27 -8.28 0.91 -6.60
CA GLU A 27 -9.42 1.68 -7.09
C GLU A 27 -10.74 0.95 -6.83
N TYR A 28 -10.74 -0.36 -6.93
CA TYR A 28 -11.93 -1.14 -6.65
C TYR A 28 -12.35 -0.95 -5.18
N ILE A 29 -11.38 -1.00 -4.29
CA ILE A 29 -11.65 -0.83 -2.87
C ILE A 29 -12.21 0.57 -2.58
N ILE A 30 -11.64 1.58 -3.20
CA ILE A 30 -12.14 2.93 -3.00
C ILE A 30 -13.60 3.04 -3.40
N ARG A 31 -13.98 2.37 -4.47
CA ARG A 31 -15.35 2.47 -4.96
C ARG A 31 -16.33 1.61 -4.20
N HIS A 32 -15.90 0.45 -3.75
CA HIS A 32 -16.83 -0.55 -3.23
C HIS A 32 -16.68 -0.91 -1.78
N HIS A 33 -15.59 -0.52 -1.14
CA HIS A 33 -15.34 -0.90 0.25
C HIS A 33 -14.92 0.30 1.06
N LYS A 34 -15.90 1.12 1.40
CA LYS A 34 -15.60 2.38 2.08
C LYS A 34 -15.07 2.19 3.48
N GLU A 35 -15.24 1.01 4.04
CA GLU A 35 -14.73 0.73 5.37
C GLU A 35 -13.21 0.53 5.35
N ILE A 36 -12.63 0.27 4.18
CA ILE A 36 -11.19 0.07 4.07
C ILE A 36 -10.55 1.38 3.65
N LYS A 37 -9.43 1.70 4.28
CA LYS A 37 -8.68 2.89 3.96
C LYS A 37 -7.42 2.49 3.19
N PRO A 38 -7.38 2.67 1.87
CA PRO A 38 -6.21 2.28 1.10
C PRO A 38 -5.22 3.44 1.00
N VAL A 39 -3.94 3.12 1.14
CA VAL A 39 -2.87 4.11 1.03
C VAL A 39 -1.82 3.54 0.07
N TRP A 40 -1.43 4.32 -0.92
CA TRP A 40 -0.42 3.88 -1.87
C TRP A 40 0.95 4.24 -1.35
N MET A 41 1.83 3.25 -1.20
CA MET A 41 3.18 3.51 -0.72
C MET A 41 4.08 3.78 -1.90
N CYS A 42 4.91 4.79 -1.79
CA CYS A 42 5.71 5.27 -2.90
C CYS A 42 7.19 5.30 -2.57
N TYR A 43 8.01 5.07 -3.59
CA TYR A 43 9.45 5.19 -3.42
C TYR A 43 9.92 6.61 -3.70
N ASN A 44 9.17 7.38 -4.47
CA ASN A 44 9.60 8.72 -4.82
C ASN A 44 8.43 9.71 -4.78
N ALA A 45 8.77 10.98 -4.72
CA ALA A 45 7.77 12.02 -4.57
C ALA A 45 6.93 12.22 -5.82
N ASP A 46 7.49 11.92 -6.98
CA ASP A 46 6.73 12.08 -8.23
C ASP A 46 5.53 11.18 -8.25
N THR A 47 5.71 9.92 -7.86
CA THR A 47 4.59 8.98 -7.81
C THR A 47 3.58 9.42 -6.75
N MET A 48 4.08 9.86 -5.59
CA MET A 48 3.19 10.30 -4.54
C MET A 48 2.33 11.48 -5.00
N ASN A 49 2.96 12.44 -5.66
CA ASN A 49 2.24 13.60 -6.15
C ASN A 49 1.20 13.23 -7.20
N TYR A 50 1.55 12.27 -8.04
CA TYR A 50 0.63 11.81 -9.07
C TYR A 50 -0.61 11.18 -8.43
N VAL A 51 -0.41 10.34 -7.43
CA VAL A 51 -1.52 9.68 -6.75
C VAL A 51 -2.37 10.71 -6.00
N HIS A 52 -1.72 11.69 -5.37
CA HIS A 52 -2.45 12.77 -4.71
C HIS A 52 -3.30 13.56 -5.69
N LYS A 53 -2.80 13.77 -6.89
CA LYS A 53 -3.55 14.49 -7.90
C LYS A 53 -4.81 13.75 -8.30
N LEU A 54 -4.81 12.44 -8.21
CA LEU A 54 -5.98 11.65 -8.50
C LEU A 54 -6.99 11.67 -7.36
N GLY A 55 -6.63 12.29 -6.24
CA GLY A 55 -7.51 12.36 -5.08
C GLY A 55 -7.35 11.21 -4.11
N TYR A 56 -6.29 10.45 -4.22
CA TYR A 56 -6.07 9.27 -3.39
C TYR A 56 -5.00 9.53 -2.34
N GLU A 57 -4.97 8.67 -1.34
CA GLU A 57 -3.97 8.75 -0.27
C GLU A 57 -2.68 8.08 -0.68
N ALA A 58 -1.56 8.71 -0.42
CA ALA A 58 -0.25 8.14 -0.73
C ALA A 58 0.79 8.68 0.22
N GLU A 59 1.77 7.85 0.55
CA GLU A 59 2.85 8.24 1.44
C GLU A 59 4.16 7.65 0.95
N LEU A 60 5.25 8.29 1.32
CA LEU A 60 6.57 7.77 0.97
C LEU A 60 7.02 6.75 2.02
N TYR A 61 7.66 5.68 1.56
CA TYR A 61 8.16 4.68 2.49
C TYR A 61 9.06 5.25 3.56
N ARG A 62 9.88 6.22 3.21
CA ARG A 62 10.85 6.72 4.18
C ARG A 62 10.41 7.95 4.94
N SER A 63 9.21 8.43 4.72
CA SER A 63 8.74 9.58 5.48
C SER A 63 8.22 9.12 6.83
N SER A 64 8.14 10.05 7.77
CA SER A 64 7.56 9.74 9.08
C SER A 64 6.16 9.24 8.96
N LYS A 65 5.37 9.88 8.11
CA LYS A 65 3.99 9.45 7.91
C LYS A 65 3.93 8.08 7.28
N GLY A 66 4.81 7.81 6.32
CA GLY A 66 4.85 6.52 5.67
C GLY A 66 5.18 5.41 6.65
N LYS A 67 6.15 5.65 7.51
CA LYS A 67 6.51 4.65 8.51
C LYS A 67 5.39 4.40 9.49
N ASP A 68 4.68 5.46 9.85
CA ASP A 68 3.56 5.34 10.75
C ASP A 68 2.46 4.49 10.13
N VAL A 69 2.16 4.74 8.86
CA VAL A 69 1.16 3.97 8.15
C VAL A 69 1.57 2.50 8.07
N MET A 70 2.84 2.24 7.78
CA MET A 70 3.31 0.87 7.69
C MET A 70 3.18 0.13 9.02
N LYS A 71 3.39 0.83 10.11
CA LYS A 71 3.25 0.20 11.42
C LYS A 71 1.81 -0.14 11.76
N LYS A 72 0.89 0.67 11.27
CA LYS A 72 -0.51 0.50 11.61
C LYS A 72 -1.30 -0.36 10.64
N ALA A 73 -0.85 -0.44 9.41
CA ALA A 73 -1.60 -1.16 8.38
C ALA A 73 -1.73 -2.63 8.69
N GLY A 74 -2.86 -3.19 8.36
CA GLY A 74 -3.09 -4.61 8.58
C GLY A 74 -2.79 -5.46 7.36
N VAL A 75 -2.83 -4.87 6.17
CA VAL A 75 -2.62 -5.63 4.93
C VAL A 75 -1.70 -4.85 4.01
N TYR A 76 -0.78 -5.56 3.39
CA TYR A 76 0.17 -4.98 2.45
C TYR A 76 -0.04 -5.70 1.10
N VAL A 77 -0.55 -4.98 0.12
CA VAL A 77 -0.85 -5.54 -1.19
C VAL A 77 0.27 -5.20 -2.14
N VAL A 78 0.92 -6.20 -2.70
CA VAL A 78 2.04 -5.99 -3.61
C VAL A 78 1.86 -6.84 -4.85
N GLU A 79 2.58 -6.48 -5.89
CA GLU A 79 2.62 -7.25 -7.10
C GLU A 79 4.00 -7.83 -7.23
N MET A 80 4.11 -9.11 -7.51
CA MET A 80 5.37 -9.76 -7.68
C MET A 80 5.95 -10.20 -6.40
N CYS A 81 6.97 -10.92 -6.50
CA CYS A 81 7.56 -11.52 -5.37
C CYS A 81 8.52 -10.68 -4.63
N LYS A 82 8.90 -9.54 -5.17
CA LYS A 82 9.87 -8.77 -4.48
C LYS A 82 9.22 -7.96 -3.44
N GLU A 83 9.49 -8.26 -2.20
CA GLU A 83 8.91 -7.55 -1.14
C GLU A 83 9.84 -6.50 -0.67
N VAL A 84 9.33 -5.34 -0.31
CA VAL A 84 10.13 -4.32 0.32
C VAL A 84 10.16 -4.67 1.78
N PHE A 85 11.33 -5.05 2.27
CA PHE A 85 11.43 -5.42 3.65
C PHE A 85 11.71 -4.19 4.49
N GLN A 86 10.81 -3.87 5.38
CA GLN A 86 10.96 -2.76 6.31
C GLN A 86 10.61 -3.27 7.69
N PRO A 87 11.35 -2.86 8.72
CA PRO A 87 11.03 -3.31 10.07
C PRO A 87 9.59 -2.99 10.46
N GLU A 88 9.07 -1.88 9.96
CA GLU A 88 7.71 -1.46 10.29
C GLU A 88 6.66 -2.43 9.75
N LEU A 89 7.03 -3.27 8.80
CA LEU A 89 6.09 -4.21 8.19
C LEU A 89 6.10 -5.57 8.85
N SER A 90 6.91 -5.73 9.88
CA SER A 90 7.01 -7.02 10.54
C SER A 90 5.64 -7.48 11.03
N GLY A 91 5.25 -8.67 10.67
CA GLY A 91 3.98 -9.24 11.11
C GLY A 91 2.76 -8.82 10.30
N ILE A 92 2.93 -8.01 9.28
CA ILE A 92 1.79 -7.60 8.47
C ILE A 92 1.36 -8.74 7.54
N THR A 93 0.08 -8.77 7.23
CA THR A 93 -0.43 -9.74 6.26
C THR A 93 -0.11 -9.25 4.86
N VAL A 94 0.56 -10.07 4.09
CA VAL A 94 0.96 -9.70 2.73
C VAL A 94 0.04 -10.38 1.72
N LEU A 95 -0.53 -9.59 0.83
CA LEU A 95 -1.34 -10.12 -0.25
C LEU A 95 -0.59 -9.87 -1.54
N ASN A 96 -0.07 -10.93 -2.14
CA ASN A 96 0.74 -10.81 -3.33
C ASN A 96 -0.11 -11.07 -4.57
N LEU A 97 -0.25 -10.08 -5.40
CA LEU A 97 -1.06 -10.20 -6.61
C LEU A 97 -0.13 -10.55 -7.76
N TRP A 98 -0.27 -11.77 -8.28
CA TRP A 98 0.56 -12.19 -9.39
C TRP A 98 0.09 -11.48 -10.64
N HIS A 99 1.05 -11.07 -11.46
CA HIS A 99 0.64 -10.50 -12.70
C HIS A 99 0.84 -11.52 -13.79
N GLY A 100 0.05 -11.58 -14.66
CA GLY A 100 0.20 -12.44 -15.71
C GLY A 100 -0.11 -13.73 -15.56
N VAL A 101 -0.35 -14.16 -14.88
CA VAL A 101 -0.55 -15.34 -14.84
C VAL A 101 -0.64 -16.09 -15.60
N GLY A 102 -0.53 -16.12 -15.89
CA GLY A 102 -0.49 -16.95 -16.68
C GLY A 102 -0.93 -17.85 -16.65
#